data_07d69f8fef57c71568c07c293fde79ae
#
_entry.id   07d69f8fef57c71568c07c293fde79ae
#
_cell.length_a   1.000
_cell.length_b   1.000
_cell.length_c   1.000
_cell.angle_alpha   90.00
_cell.angle_beta   90.00
_cell.angle_gamma   90.00
#
_symmetry.space_group_name_H-M   'P 1'
#
loop_
_entity.id
_entity.type
_entity.pdbx_description
1 polymer ?
#
loop_
_entity_poly.entity_id
_entity_poly.type
_entity_poly.pdbx_seq_one_letter_code
_entity_poly.pdbx_strand_id
1 'polypeptide(L)'
;MGEEHRGKEIAHWADSLYLGSNVRVHPLHTEERDGHTVLTVAVDGDYAALGVTEPFQLDWHIDLAGDRIARLRMVEEKLDLPAPVLGFVQAMNMYDLDSMVSRFAPDAIANDQMRHYAGREAIRAWLAKEIAGDRVTMFVTEILRHPGGVAVLAKVTGDYDKTGLSDPLELRFYFTLAGDAIAQLVVIPAKSH
;
A
#
# COMPACT_ATOMS: atom_id res chain seq x y z
N MET A 1 23.29 -6.40 -1.28
CA MET A 1 23.78 -7.03 -2.53
C MET A 1 22.61 -7.87 -3.05
N GLY A 2 22.05 -7.57 -4.22
CA GLY A 2 20.93 -8.35 -4.77
C GLY A 2 21.40 -9.70 -5.31
N GLU A 3 20.61 -10.73 -5.12
CA GLU A 3 20.85 -12.03 -5.75
C GLU A 3 20.41 -11.97 -7.22
N GLU A 4 21.16 -12.61 -8.11
CA GLU A 4 20.84 -12.71 -9.54
C GLU A 4 20.63 -14.18 -9.91
N HIS A 5 19.47 -14.48 -10.48
CA HIS A 5 19.10 -15.83 -10.95
C HIS A 5 18.98 -15.85 -12.46
N ARG A 6 19.48 -16.89 -13.12
CA ARG A 6 19.48 -17.03 -14.59
C ARG A 6 19.01 -18.42 -15.02
N GLY A 7 18.32 -18.48 -16.14
CA GLY A 7 17.92 -19.73 -16.77
C GLY A 7 17.11 -20.62 -15.82
N LYS A 8 17.59 -21.83 -15.54
CA LYS A 8 16.90 -22.81 -14.68
C LYS A 8 16.83 -22.39 -13.20
N GLU A 9 17.72 -21.52 -12.75
CA GLU A 9 17.72 -21.01 -11.37
C GLU A 9 16.49 -20.14 -11.09
N ILE A 10 15.94 -19.45 -12.11
CA ILE A 10 14.73 -18.65 -11.98
C ILE A 10 13.55 -19.52 -11.54
N ALA A 11 13.38 -20.71 -12.15
CA ALA A 11 12.29 -21.60 -11.79
C ALA A 11 12.44 -22.08 -10.34
N HIS A 12 13.65 -22.49 -9.94
CA HIS A 12 13.92 -22.91 -8.56
C HIS A 12 13.69 -21.79 -7.54
N TRP A 13 14.15 -20.58 -7.86
CA TRP A 13 13.89 -19.39 -7.03
C TRP A 13 12.39 -19.09 -6.92
N ALA A 14 11.66 -19.14 -8.05
CA ALA A 14 10.20 -18.91 -8.04
C ALA A 14 9.47 -19.97 -7.21
N ASP A 15 9.83 -21.25 -7.35
CA ASP A 15 9.23 -22.36 -6.61
C ASP A 15 9.51 -22.23 -5.09
N SER A 16 10.74 -21.89 -4.72
CA SER A 16 11.13 -21.84 -3.31
C SER A 16 10.66 -20.56 -2.61
N LEU A 17 10.78 -19.41 -3.26
CA LEU A 17 10.48 -18.11 -2.64
C LEU A 17 9.00 -17.75 -2.80
N TYR A 18 8.45 -17.80 -4.02
CA TYR A 18 7.07 -17.37 -4.26
C TYR A 18 6.06 -18.44 -3.86
N LEU A 19 6.18 -19.65 -4.36
CA LEU A 19 5.22 -20.71 -4.06
C LEU A 19 5.43 -21.26 -2.66
N GLY A 20 6.69 -21.42 -2.22
CA GLY A 20 7.03 -21.94 -0.88
C GLY A 20 6.66 -20.98 0.26
N SER A 21 6.58 -19.68 0.00
CA SER A 21 6.25 -18.66 1.00
C SER A 21 4.83 -18.08 0.85
N ASN A 22 3.95 -18.72 0.10
CA ASN A 22 2.57 -18.25 -0.12
C ASN A 22 2.48 -16.77 -0.51
N VAL A 23 3.35 -16.31 -1.40
CA VAL A 23 3.47 -14.89 -1.75
C VAL A 23 2.19 -14.37 -2.39
N ARG A 24 1.70 -13.26 -1.88
CA ARG A 24 0.61 -12.48 -2.44
C ARG A 24 1.17 -11.18 -2.98
N VAL A 25 0.78 -10.82 -4.20
CA VAL A 25 1.24 -9.61 -4.87
C VAL A 25 0.04 -8.79 -5.32
N HIS A 26 0.00 -7.52 -4.92
CA HIS A 26 -1.04 -6.58 -5.33
C HIS A 26 -0.41 -5.43 -6.11
N PRO A 27 -0.71 -5.28 -7.41
CA PRO A 27 -0.26 -4.14 -8.20
C PRO A 27 -0.84 -2.83 -7.65
N LEU A 28 0.02 -1.81 -7.49
CA LEU A 28 -0.37 -0.49 -6.99
C LEU A 28 -0.31 0.57 -8.07
N HIS A 29 0.78 0.57 -8.85
CA HIS A 29 1.04 1.59 -9.85
C HIS A 29 1.95 1.06 -10.95
N THR A 30 1.78 1.57 -12.18
CA THR A 30 2.66 1.29 -13.31
C THR A 30 3.08 2.60 -13.95
N GLU A 31 4.35 2.74 -14.26
CA GLU A 31 4.90 3.87 -14.99
C GLU A 31 6.06 3.47 -15.89
N GLU A 32 6.40 4.32 -16.86
CA GLU A 32 7.64 4.22 -17.62
C GLU A 32 8.68 5.14 -16.99
N ARG A 33 9.83 4.56 -16.60
CA ARG A 33 10.95 5.27 -15.98
C ARG A 33 12.26 4.86 -16.68
N ASP A 34 12.96 5.82 -17.29
CA ASP A 34 14.24 5.60 -17.97
C ASP A 34 14.19 4.51 -19.07
N GLY A 35 13.05 4.40 -19.78
CA GLY A 35 12.85 3.41 -20.84
C GLY A 35 12.55 1.99 -20.35
N HIS A 36 12.25 1.83 -19.07
CA HIS A 36 11.83 0.57 -18.45
C HIS A 36 10.43 0.69 -17.87
N THR A 37 9.64 -0.36 -17.95
CA THR A 37 8.36 -0.42 -17.22
C THR A 37 8.66 -0.70 -15.76
N VAL A 38 8.21 0.19 -14.87
CA VAL A 38 8.26 0.02 -13.43
C VAL A 38 6.87 -0.27 -12.90
N LEU A 39 6.70 -1.44 -12.30
CA LEU A 39 5.48 -1.85 -11.62
C LEU A 39 5.71 -1.83 -10.11
N THR A 40 5.07 -0.90 -9.41
CA THR A 40 5.07 -0.90 -7.94
C THR A 40 4.02 -1.86 -7.43
N VAL A 41 4.40 -2.74 -6.52
CA VAL A 41 3.56 -3.78 -5.94
C VAL A 41 3.64 -3.80 -4.42
N ALA A 42 2.51 -4.09 -3.76
CA ALA A 42 2.52 -4.56 -2.38
C ALA A 42 2.72 -6.08 -2.36
N VAL A 43 3.55 -6.55 -1.45
CA VAL A 43 3.91 -7.96 -1.32
C VAL A 43 3.71 -8.40 0.12
N ASP A 44 3.12 -9.57 0.30
CA ASP A 44 2.97 -10.25 1.57
C ASP A 44 3.22 -11.74 1.38
N GLY A 45 3.56 -12.47 2.45
CA GLY A 45 3.85 -13.90 2.41
C GLY A 45 4.36 -14.43 3.74
N ASP A 46 4.67 -15.72 3.77
CA ASP A 46 5.17 -16.42 4.96
C ASP A 46 6.68 -16.18 5.15
N TYR A 47 7.06 -14.93 5.37
CA TYR A 47 8.47 -14.50 5.53
C TYR A 47 8.92 -14.32 6.99
N ALA A 48 8.13 -14.72 7.98
CA ALA A 48 8.44 -14.53 9.40
C ALA A 48 9.79 -15.16 9.79
N ALA A 49 10.15 -16.28 9.17
CA ALA A 49 11.46 -16.95 9.39
C ALA A 49 12.65 -16.09 8.89
N LEU A 50 12.41 -15.13 7.99
CA LEU A 50 13.39 -14.19 7.48
C LEU A 50 13.35 -12.85 8.22
N GLY A 51 12.51 -12.72 9.27
CA GLY A 51 12.35 -11.50 10.05
C GLY A 51 11.41 -10.46 9.42
N VAL A 52 10.73 -10.82 8.34
CA VAL A 52 9.72 -9.96 7.69
C VAL A 52 8.34 -10.40 8.17
N THR A 53 7.70 -9.56 8.97
CA THR A 53 6.41 -9.87 9.63
C THR A 53 5.25 -9.01 9.13
N GLU A 54 5.53 -8.03 8.30
CA GLU A 54 4.52 -7.11 7.74
C GLU A 54 4.67 -7.02 6.22
N PRO A 55 3.60 -6.74 5.48
CA PRO A 55 3.66 -6.48 4.05
C PRO A 55 4.66 -5.37 3.73
N PHE A 56 5.25 -5.42 2.56
CA PHE A 56 6.21 -4.43 2.10
C PHE A 56 5.95 -4.07 0.63
N GLN A 57 6.62 -3.03 0.14
CA GLN A 57 6.45 -2.53 -1.21
C GLN A 57 7.71 -2.76 -2.02
N LEU A 58 7.55 -3.22 -3.26
CA LEU A 58 8.63 -3.40 -4.22
C LEU A 58 8.34 -2.63 -5.51
N ASP A 59 9.39 -2.08 -6.11
CA ASP A 59 9.42 -1.67 -7.51
C ASP A 59 9.99 -2.81 -8.35
N TRP A 60 9.19 -3.31 -9.27
CA TRP A 60 9.60 -4.29 -10.27
C TRP A 60 9.98 -3.56 -11.55
N HIS A 61 11.28 -3.44 -11.81
CA HIS A 61 11.81 -2.93 -13.07
C HIS A 61 11.81 -4.05 -14.10
N ILE A 62 11.04 -3.90 -15.16
CA ILE A 62 10.75 -4.94 -16.14
C ILE A 62 11.30 -4.52 -17.50
N ASP A 63 12.19 -5.33 -18.05
CA ASP A 63 12.64 -5.22 -19.44
C ASP A 63 11.94 -6.29 -20.27
N LEU A 64 11.35 -5.92 -21.39
CA LEU A 64 10.67 -6.83 -22.28
C LEU A 64 11.52 -7.12 -23.55
N ALA A 65 11.48 -8.36 -24.01
CA ALA A 65 11.95 -8.76 -25.33
C ALA A 65 10.78 -9.38 -26.09
N GLY A 66 10.10 -8.56 -26.89
CA GLY A 66 8.82 -8.92 -27.49
C GLY A 66 7.73 -9.06 -26.42
N ASP A 67 7.13 -10.24 -26.33
CA ASP A 67 6.08 -10.60 -25.38
C ASP A 67 6.59 -11.26 -24.08
N ARG A 68 7.90 -11.27 -23.87
CA ARG A 68 8.54 -11.97 -22.75
C ARG A 68 9.33 -11.02 -21.87
N ILE A 69 9.35 -11.30 -20.56
CA ILE A 69 10.25 -10.63 -19.63
C ILE A 69 11.67 -11.11 -19.91
N ALA A 70 12.53 -10.18 -20.32
CA ALA A 70 13.96 -10.42 -20.53
C ALA A 70 14.76 -10.23 -19.24
N ARG A 71 14.34 -9.26 -18.42
CA ARG A 71 14.93 -8.98 -17.11
C ARG A 71 13.85 -8.51 -16.14
N LEU A 72 13.94 -8.96 -14.90
CA LEU A 72 13.18 -8.44 -13.77
C LEU A 72 14.16 -8.08 -12.64
N ARG A 73 14.13 -6.83 -12.20
CA ARG A 73 14.87 -6.36 -11.03
C ARG A 73 13.87 -5.84 -9.99
N MET A 74 13.91 -6.41 -8.80
CA MET A 74 13.06 -6.04 -7.69
C MET A 74 13.85 -5.18 -6.70
N VAL A 75 13.30 -4.04 -6.33
CA VAL A 75 13.90 -3.08 -5.40
C VAL A 75 12.90 -2.77 -4.32
N GLU A 76 13.32 -2.84 -3.06
CA GLU A 76 12.46 -2.46 -1.93
C GLU A 76 12.23 -0.94 -1.97
N GLU A 77 10.96 -0.53 -1.99
CA GLU A 77 10.53 0.85 -1.91
C GLU A 77 10.21 1.18 -0.44
N LYS A 78 11.03 2.01 0.18
CA LYS A 78 10.86 2.40 1.59
C LYS A 78 10.12 3.73 1.69
N LEU A 79 8.88 3.68 2.16
CA LEU A 79 8.12 4.88 2.49
C LEU A 79 8.59 5.44 3.85
N ASP A 80 9.03 6.71 3.86
CA ASP A 80 9.43 7.42 5.09
C ASP A 80 8.21 7.89 5.89
N LEU A 81 7.43 6.93 6.39
CA LEU A 81 6.22 7.14 7.19
C LEU A 81 6.44 6.75 8.65
N PRO A 82 5.75 7.41 9.60
CA PRO A 82 5.66 6.91 10.98
C PRO A 82 5.09 5.49 11.02
N ALA A 83 5.61 4.64 11.90
CA ALA A 83 5.26 3.21 11.95
C ALA A 83 3.74 2.91 11.93
N PRO A 84 2.86 3.60 12.72
CA PRO A 84 1.43 3.32 12.64
C PRO A 84 0.81 3.67 11.29
N VAL A 85 1.31 4.72 10.61
CA VAL A 85 0.82 5.12 9.28
C VAL A 85 1.33 4.16 8.21
N LEU A 86 2.62 3.79 8.27
CA LEU A 86 3.20 2.79 7.37
C LEU A 86 2.43 1.47 7.47
N GLY A 87 2.22 0.97 8.69
CA GLY A 87 1.46 -0.27 8.89
C GLY A 87 0.00 -0.17 8.44
N PHE A 88 -0.63 1.01 8.54
CA PHE A 88 -1.97 1.23 7.98
C PHE A 88 -1.96 1.15 6.45
N VAL A 89 -1.01 1.83 5.78
CA VAL A 89 -0.87 1.79 4.30
C VAL A 89 -0.62 0.37 3.80
N GLN A 90 0.29 -0.35 4.45
CA GLN A 90 0.61 -1.73 4.10
C GLN A 90 -0.61 -2.66 4.26
N ALA A 91 -1.30 -2.57 5.40
CA ALA A 91 -2.50 -3.35 5.67
C ALA A 91 -3.64 -3.03 4.69
N MET A 92 -3.82 -1.75 4.34
CA MET A 92 -4.80 -1.32 3.34
C MET A 92 -4.52 -1.96 1.98
N ASN A 93 -3.26 -1.95 1.53
CA ASN A 93 -2.85 -2.52 0.25
C ASN A 93 -2.95 -4.06 0.21
N MET A 94 -3.11 -4.70 1.36
CA MET A 94 -3.35 -6.15 1.49
C MET A 94 -4.80 -6.50 1.88
N TYR A 95 -5.66 -5.51 2.03
CA TYR A 95 -7.06 -5.64 2.46
C TYR A 95 -7.19 -6.29 3.86
N ASP A 96 -6.16 -6.17 4.69
CA ASP A 96 -6.10 -6.70 6.05
C ASP A 96 -6.81 -5.75 7.02
N LEU A 97 -8.11 -6.00 7.21
CA LEU A 97 -8.96 -5.19 8.06
C LEU A 97 -8.48 -5.14 9.51
N ASP A 98 -8.05 -6.27 10.06
CA ASP A 98 -7.65 -6.34 11.47
C ASP A 98 -6.38 -5.53 11.72
N SER A 99 -5.40 -5.65 10.84
CA SER A 99 -4.17 -4.87 10.88
C SER A 99 -4.44 -3.37 10.68
N MET A 100 -5.31 -2.98 9.73
CA MET A 100 -5.70 -1.56 9.57
C MET A 100 -6.27 -0.99 10.86
N VAL A 101 -7.26 -1.67 11.47
CA VAL A 101 -7.95 -1.21 12.68
C VAL A 101 -7.01 -1.15 13.88
N SER A 102 -6.07 -2.07 13.98
CA SER A 102 -5.10 -2.12 15.09
C SER A 102 -4.22 -0.87 15.18
N ARG A 103 -4.01 -0.16 14.07
CA ARG A 103 -3.18 1.06 14.02
C ARG A 103 -3.85 2.29 14.63
N PHE A 104 -5.16 2.25 14.87
CA PHE A 104 -5.89 3.37 15.47
C PHE A 104 -5.91 3.31 17.00
N ALA A 105 -5.92 4.47 17.64
CA ALA A 105 -6.21 4.57 19.08
C ALA A 105 -7.66 4.09 19.37
N PRO A 106 -7.98 3.63 20.60
CA PRO A 106 -9.32 3.15 20.92
C PRO A 106 -10.43 4.17 20.67
N ASP A 107 -10.13 5.45 20.90
CA ASP A 107 -11.01 6.63 20.77
C ASP A 107 -10.73 7.44 19.51
N ALA A 108 -10.01 6.87 18.53
CA ALA A 108 -9.67 7.55 17.30
C ALA A 108 -10.91 8.02 16.52
N ILE A 109 -10.71 9.05 15.72
CA ILE A 109 -11.74 9.58 14.82
C ILE A 109 -11.23 9.49 13.37
N ALA A 110 -12.06 8.92 12.49
CA ALA A 110 -11.86 9.05 11.06
C ALA A 110 -12.91 9.97 10.45
N ASN A 111 -12.52 10.79 9.49
CA ASN A 111 -13.40 11.60 8.68
C ASN A 111 -13.07 11.34 7.21
N ASP A 112 -14.02 10.79 6.49
CA ASP A 112 -13.90 10.56 5.07
C ASP A 112 -14.95 11.43 4.35
N GLN A 113 -14.49 12.48 3.70
CA GLN A 113 -15.33 13.40 2.92
C GLN A 113 -16.54 13.90 3.72
N MET A 114 -16.32 14.41 4.94
CA MET A 114 -17.31 14.92 5.89
C MET A 114 -18.16 13.84 6.61
N ARG A 115 -17.92 12.55 6.37
CA ARG A 115 -18.54 11.46 7.15
C ARG A 115 -17.65 11.13 8.35
N HIS A 116 -18.21 11.12 9.54
CA HIS A 116 -17.51 10.92 10.80
C HIS A 116 -17.67 9.50 11.33
N TYR A 117 -16.56 8.89 11.72
CA TYR A 117 -16.48 7.57 12.34
C TYR A 117 -15.69 7.69 13.64
N ALA A 118 -16.36 7.58 14.79
CA ALA A 118 -15.77 7.74 16.11
C ALA A 118 -15.57 6.39 16.80
N GLY A 119 -14.34 6.14 17.24
CA GLY A 119 -13.90 4.90 17.87
C GLY A 119 -13.62 3.76 16.87
N ARG A 120 -12.84 2.79 17.34
CA ARG A 120 -12.40 1.66 16.50
C ARG A 120 -13.56 0.86 15.88
N GLU A 121 -14.69 0.75 16.54
CA GLU A 121 -15.83 -0.03 16.01
C GLU A 121 -16.43 0.64 14.78
N ALA A 122 -16.69 1.96 14.83
CA ALA A 122 -17.20 2.73 13.69
C ALA A 122 -16.18 2.79 12.55
N ILE A 123 -14.89 2.97 12.88
CA ILE A 123 -13.79 2.94 11.91
C ILE A 123 -13.69 1.56 11.24
N ARG A 124 -13.82 0.48 12.01
CA ARG A 124 -13.82 -0.90 11.49
C ARG A 124 -14.96 -1.11 10.49
N ALA A 125 -16.16 -0.67 10.80
CA ALA A 125 -17.32 -0.82 9.93
C ALA A 125 -17.11 -0.07 8.60
N TRP A 126 -16.57 1.15 8.66
CA TRP A 126 -16.21 1.92 7.47
C TRP A 126 -15.13 1.23 6.63
N LEU A 127 -13.99 0.85 7.25
CA LEU A 127 -12.88 0.19 6.57
C LEU A 127 -13.30 -1.15 5.94
N ALA A 128 -14.14 -1.92 6.63
CA ALA A 128 -14.65 -3.20 6.12
C ALA A 128 -15.49 -3.02 4.85
N LYS A 129 -16.33 -1.99 4.82
CA LYS A 129 -17.24 -1.73 3.71
C LYS A 129 -16.53 -1.07 2.53
N GLU A 130 -15.86 0.06 2.79
CA GLU A 130 -15.43 0.98 1.74
C GLU A 130 -13.95 0.85 1.37
N ILE A 131 -13.15 0.16 2.19
CA ILE A 131 -11.74 -0.09 1.87
C ILE A 131 -11.52 -1.55 1.53
N ALA A 132 -11.72 -2.47 2.46
CA ALA A 132 -11.51 -3.89 2.21
C ALA A 132 -12.56 -4.47 1.25
N GLY A 133 -13.84 -4.06 1.39
CA GLY A 133 -14.95 -4.50 0.54
C GLY A 133 -14.78 -4.07 -0.91
N ASP A 134 -14.41 -2.82 -1.15
CA ASP A 134 -14.17 -2.26 -2.47
C ASP A 134 -12.72 -2.49 -2.97
N ARG A 135 -11.94 -3.33 -2.25
CA ARG A 135 -10.55 -3.69 -2.58
C ARG A 135 -9.68 -2.46 -2.90
N VAL A 136 -9.79 -1.45 -2.05
CA VAL A 136 -9.10 -0.18 -2.27
C VAL A 136 -7.62 -0.31 -1.95
N THR A 137 -6.76 0.10 -2.88
CA THR A 137 -5.32 0.23 -2.71
C THR A 137 -4.90 1.68 -2.82
N MET A 138 -3.77 2.04 -2.22
CA MET A 138 -3.18 3.36 -2.33
C MET A 138 -1.71 3.29 -2.75
N PHE A 139 -1.35 4.11 -3.72
CA PHE A 139 0.02 4.38 -4.12
C PHE A 139 0.42 5.77 -3.63
N VAL A 140 1.33 5.83 -2.65
CA VAL A 140 1.78 7.09 -2.04
C VAL A 140 2.66 7.85 -3.03
N THR A 141 2.30 9.10 -3.32
CA THR A 141 3.03 9.97 -4.25
C THR A 141 3.78 11.10 -3.55
N GLU A 142 3.30 11.55 -2.38
CA GLU A 142 3.93 12.63 -1.62
C GLU A 142 3.70 12.43 -0.12
N ILE A 143 4.72 12.75 0.68
CA ILE A 143 4.69 12.69 2.14
C ILE A 143 5.08 14.07 2.67
N LEU A 144 4.18 14.70 3.44
CA LEU A 144 4.40 15.99 4.08
C LEU A 144 4.31 15.84 5.60
N ARG A 145 5.43 16.01 6.30
CA ARG A 145 5.47 15.95 7.76
C ARG A 145 4.99 17.27 8.37
N HIS A 146 4.24 17.18 9.46
CA HIS A 146 3.83 18.33 10.26
C HIS A 146 3.88 17.99 11.75
N PRO A 147 3.89 18.99 12.66
CA PRO A 147 3.84 18.74 14.10
C PRO A 147 2.63 17.87 14.47
N GLY A 148 2.88 16.72 15.12
CA GLY A 148 1.84 15.80 15.56
C GLY A 148 1.34 14.80 14.50
N GLY A 149 1.93 14.79 13.27
CA GLY A 149 1.49 13.83 12.27
C GLY A 149 2.12 13.94 10.90
N VAL A 150 1.40 13.42 9.91
CA VAL A 150 1.83 13.41 8.52
C VAL A 150 0.64 13.52 7.58
N ALA A 151 0.80 14.25 6.48
CA ALA A 151 -0.13 14.24 5.36
C ALA A 151 0.46 13.41 4.22
N VAL A 152 -0.36 12.54 3.64
CA VAL A 152 0.00 11.66 2.52
C VAL A 152 -0.87 12.01 1.33
N LEU A 153 -0.27 12.32 0.20
CA LEU A 153 -0.95 12.38 -1.09
C LEU A 153 -0.82 10.99 -1.75
N ALA A 154 -1.91 10.44 -2.23
CA ALA A 154 -1.90 9.13 -2.84
C ALA A 154 -2.86 9.02 -4.02
N LYS A 155 -2.48 8.21 -5.00
CA LYS A 155 -3.38 7.69 -6.03
C LYS A 155 -4.08 6.47 -5.46
N VAL A 156 -5.41 6.47 -5.57
CA VAL A 156 -6.26 5.43 -5.00
C VAL A 156 -7.00 4.72 -6.12
N THR A 157 -6.99 3.39 -6.08
CA THR A 157 -7.74 2.54 -7.01
C THR A 157 -8.53 1.48 -6.24
N GLY A 158 -9.58 0.94 -6.83
CA GLY A 158 -10.44 -0.05 -6.21
C GLY A 158 -11.67 -0.35 -7.06
N ASP A 159 -12.56 -1.17 -6.52
CA ASP A 159 -13.81 -1.61 -7.16
C ASP A 159 -15.01 -0.70 -6.82
N TYR A 160 -14.75 0.48 -6.21
CA TYR A 160 -15.79 1.47 -5.89
C TYR A 160 -16.39 2.11 -7.15
N ASP A 161 -17.58 2.72 -7.02
CA ASP A 161 -18.20 3.47 -8.12
C ASP A 161 -17.34 4.68 -8.52
N LYS A 162 -16.82 4.65 -9.73
CA LYS A 162 -15.92 5.68 -10.30
C LYS A 162 -16.67 6.78 -11.05
N THR A 163 -18.01 6.76 -11.07
CA THR A 163 -18.81 7.74 -11.80
C THR A 163 -18.51 9.17 -11.34
N GLY A 164 -17.99 10.00 -12.25
CA GLY A 164 -17.64 11.38 -11.95
C GLY A 164 -16.34 11.59 -11.17
N LEU A 165 -15.58 10.53 -10.92
CA LEU A 165 -14.27 10.60 -10.28
C LEU A 165 -13.14 10.48 -11.31
N SER A 166 -11.95 11.02 -10.97
CA SER A 166 -10.72 10.75 -11.73
C SER A 166 -10.30 9.30 -11.55
N ASP A 167 -9.61 8.73 -12.54
CA ASP A 167 -8.99 7.40 -12.44
C ASP A 167 -7.51 7.49 -12.85
N PRO A 168 -6.56 7.28 -11.92
CA PRO A 168 -6.77 7.02 -10.49
C PRO A 168 -7.32 8.23 -9.74
N LEU A 169 -8.05 7.96 -8.65
CA LEU A 169 -8.54 9.00 -7.74
C LEU A 169 -7.39 9.51 -6.88
N GLU A 170 -7.16 10.82 -6.85
CA GLU A 170 -6.14 11.41 -5.98
C GLU A 170 -6.77 11.92 -4.68
N LEU A 171 -6.31 11.37 -3.55
CA LEU A 171 -6.77 11.74 -2.22
C LEU A 171 -5.61 12.18 -1.34
N ARG A 172 -5.93 13.06 -0.39
CA ARG A 172 -5.03 13.47 0.67
C ARG A 172 -5.51 12.93 2.01
N PHE A 173 -4.62 12.23 2.69
CA PHE A 173 -4.84 11.60 3.99
C PHE A 173 -4.05 12.37 5.04
N TYR A 174 -4.72 12.95 6.01
CA TYR A 174 -4.10 13.63 7.15
C TYR A 174 -4.16 12.72 8.35
N PHE A 175 -3.00 12.29 8.83
CA PHE A 175 -2.86 11.47 10.02
C PHE A 175 -2.37 12.31 11.19
N THR A 176 -3.11 12.32 12.30
CA THR A 176 -2.65 12.83 13.59
C THR A 176 -2.33 11.64 14.48
N LEU A 177 -1.19 11.67 15.16
CA LEU A 177 -0.68 10.57 15.96
C LEU A 177 -0.78 10.89 17.47
N ALA A 178 -1.07 9.85 18.26
CA ALA A 178 -0.96 9.85 19.71
C ALA A 178 -0.07 8.66 20.12
N GLY A 179 1.21 8.94 20.40
CA GLY A 179 2.21 7.88 20.59
C GLY A 179 2.33 7.00 19.34
N ASP A 180 2.20 5.71 19.52
CA ASP A 180 2.32 4.70 18.46
C ASP A 180 0.97 4.34 17.81
N ALA A 181 0.00 5.24 17.85
CA ALA A 181 -1.32 5.02 17.27
C ALA A 181 -1.82 6.23 16.48
N ILE A 182 -2.68 5.97 15.49
CA ILE A 182 -3.41 6.99 14.75
C ILE A 182 -4.57 7.46 15.62
N ALA A 183 -4.54 8.73 16.06
CA ALA A 183 -5.61 9.35 16.82
C ALA A 183 -6.68 9.95 15.89
N GLN A 184 -6.25 10.46 14.73
CA GLN A 184 -7.19 11.01 13.76
C GLN A 184 -6.73 10.71 12.34
N LEU A 185 -7.68 10.40 11.48
CA LEU A 185 -7.52 10.33 10.04
C LEU A 185 -8.57 11.23 9.37
N VAL A 186 -8.12 12.13 8.49
CA VAL A 186 -9.02 12.92 7.63
C VAL A 186 -8.65 12.65 6.19
N VAL A 187 -9.64 12.23 5.39
CA VAL A 187 -9.50 11.94 3.96
C VAL A 187 -10.29 12.97 3.16
N ILE A 188 -9.63 13.64 2.23
CA ILE A 188 -10.26 14.61 1.34
C ILE A 188 -9.74 14.44 -0.09
N PRO A 189 -10.52 14.82 -1.12
CA PRO A 189 -10.02 14.90 -2.48
C PRO A 189 -8.81 15.82 -2.58
N ALA A 190 -7.78 15.41 -3.31
CA ALA A 190 -6.72 16.33 -3.69
C ALA A 190 -7.32 17.34 -4.68
N LYS A 191 -7.08 18.64 -4.45
CA LYS A 191 -7.51 19.67 -5.41
C LYS A 191 -6.74 19.46 -6.69
N SER A 192 -7.42 19.23 -7.80
CA SER A 192 -6.84 19.39 -9.14
C SER A 192 -6.45 20.87 -9.30
N HIS A 193 -5.19 21.11 -9.58
CA HIS A 193 -4.70 22.43 -9.97
C HIS A 193 -4.82 22.60 -11.48
#